data_05a918c6513fa65cb7ccaa3ba4ac2dad
#
_entry.id   05a918c6513fa65cb7ccaa3ba4ac2dad
#
_cell.length_a   1.000
_cell.length_b   1.000
_cell.length_c   1.000
_cell.angle_alpha   90.00
_cell.angle_beta   90.00
_cell.angle_gamma   90.00
#
_symmetry.space_group_name_H-M   'P 1'
#
loop_
_entity.id
_entity.type
_entity.pdbx_description
1 polymer ?
#
loop_
_entity_poly.entity_id
_entity_poly.type
_entity_poly.pdbx_seq_one_letter_code
_entity_poly.pdbx_strand_id
1 'polypeptide(L)'
;MNRRAAEIRRRLAQIREQVADAGGDPDRIEIVAVTKGRDQLTAATVVAAGLCDLGENYAQELLEKAPGLAGARWHFIGNLQSNKVRRLAPHVELWQSVDRPRLLREIARHSPGARILVQIAARAVPGRGGCDPATARRLVAEAGDLGLHPAGLMSMALPGPPEAVRRQFRQVRSLADELELPVRSMGTSGDFTLAVTEGANLLRLGRVLLGDPAAALG
;
A
#
# COMPACT_ATOMS: atom_id res chain seq x y z
N MET A 1 1.97 2.53 26.46
CA MET A 1 2.08 3.27 25.17
C MET A 1 3.53 3.61 24.81
N ASN A 2 4.34 4.13 25.73
CA ASN A 2 5.69 4.62 25.41
C ASN A 2 6.68 3.54 24.92
N ARG A 3 6.74 2.36 25.57
CA ARG A 3 7.66 1.26 25.20
C ARG A 3 7.40 0.70 23.79
N ARG A 4 6.16 0.47 23.42
CA ARG A 4 5.78 -0.03 22.05
C ARG A 4 6.09 1.01 20.98
N ALA A 5 5.80 2.29 21.21
CA ALA A 5 6.13 3.34 20.25
C ALA A 5 7.65 3.49 20.07
N ALA A 6 8.43 3.36 21.15
CA ALA A 6 9.90 3.35 21.08
C ALA A 6 10.42 2.16 20.25
N GLU A 7 9.83 0.97 20.42
CA GLU A 7 10.17 -0.22 19.65
C GLU A 7 9.87 -0.03 18.14
N ILE A 8 8.71 0.54 17.80
CA ILE A 8 8.36 0.84 16.41
C ILE A 8 9.36 1.85 15.81
N ARG A 9 9.73 2.90 16.54
CA ARG A 9 10.75 3.87 16.08
C ARG A 9 12.10 3.20 15.83
N ARG A 10 12.53 2.30 16.72
CA ARG A 10 13.79 1.56 16.55
C ARG A 10 13.75 0.70 15.28
N ARG A 11 12.66 -0.04 15.06
CA ARG A 11 12.49 -0.87 13.85
C ARG A 11 12.40 -0.01 12.59
N LEU A 12 11.75 1.14 12.68
CA LEU A 12 11.69 2.09 11.56
C LEU A 12 13.10 2.59 11.20
N ALA A 13 13.94 2.91 12.18
CA ALA A 13 15.33 3.30 11.93
C ALA A 13 16.09 2.18 11.22
N GLN A 14 15.98 0.93 11.68
CA GLN A 14 16.61 -0.24 11.03
C GLN A 14 16.10 -0.46 9.59
N ILE A 15 14.80 -0.24 9.34
CA ILE A 15 14.23 -0.31 7.99
C ILE A 15 14.85 0.78 7.10
N ARG A 16 15.00 2.00 7.61
CA ARG A 16 15.61 3.10 6.85
C ARG A 16 17.09 2.83 6.53
N GLU A 17 17.83 2.23 7.45
CA GLU A 17 19.20 1.76 7.17
C GLU A 17 19.21 0.72 6.04
N GLN A 18 18.33 -0.29 6.09
CA GLN A 18 18.22 -1.29 5.02
C GLN A 18 17.77 -0.70 3.67
N VAL A 19 16.95 0.35 3.69
CA VAL A 19 16.60 1.13 2.50
C VAL A 19 17.84 1.81 1.91
N ALA A 20 18.65 2.45 2.74
CA ALA A 20 19.92 3.08 2.32
C ALA A 20 20.89 2.05 1.74
N ASP A 21 21.09 0.92 2.44
CA ASP A 21 21.94 -0.19 1.98
C ASP A 21 21.48 -0.78 0.63
N ALA A 22 20.18 -0.74 0.37
CA ALA A 22 19.60 -1.14 -0.91
C ALA A 22 19.71 -0.05 -2.01
N GLY A 23 20.35 1.08 -1.72
CA GLY A 23 20.55 2.19 -2.66
C GLY A 23 19.34 3.13 -2.78
N GLY A 24 18.36 3.03 -1.89
CA GLY A 24 17.24 3.96 -1.80
C GLY A 24 17.56 5.18 -0.95
N ASP A 25 16.80 6.25 -1.13
CA ASP A 25 16.84 7.42 -0.27
C ASP A 25 15.80 7.25 0.86
N PRO A 26 16.23 7.05 2.13
CA PRO A 26 15.32 6.82 3.25
C PRO A 26 14.33 7.95 3.52
N ASP A 27 14.66 9.18 3.12
CA ASP A 27 13.82 10.36 3.34
C ASP A 27 12.77 10.54 2.22
N ARG A 28 12.99 9.91 1.07
CA ARG A 28 12.09 9.96 -0.09
C ARG A 28 11.21 8.73 -0.24
N ILE A 29 11.48 7.66 0.51
CA ILE A 29 10.65 6.45 0.50
C ILE A 29 9.57 6.54 1.57
N GLU A 30 8.31 6.56 1.12
CA GLU A 30 7.15 6.51 2.00
C GLU A 30 6.94 5.11 2.57
N ILE A 31 6.57 5.03 3.86
CA ILE A 31 6.29 3.76 4.54
C ILE A 31 4.85 3.75 5.03
N VAL A 32 4.06 2.86 4.48
CA VAL A 32 2.72 2.53 4.96
C VAL A 32 2.82 1.41 5.99
N ALA A 33 2.44 1.68 7.22
CA ALA A 33 2.38 0.69 8.28
C ALA A 33 1.11 -0.17 8.12
N VAL A 34 1.29 -1.46 7.83
CA VAL A 34 0.17 -2.39 7.60
C VAL A 34 -0.35 -2.92 8.92
N THR A 35 -1.54 -2.47 9.31
CA THR A 35 -2.17 -2.73 10.61
C THR A 35 -3.28 -3.80 10.57
N LYS A 36 -3.39 -4.54 9.47
CA LYS A 36 -4.34 -5.65 9.36
C LYS A 36 -4.15 -6.69 10.46
N GLY A 37 -5.25 -7.17 11.02
CA GLY A 37 -5.24 -8.12 12.13
C GLY A 37 -4.70 -7.54 13.44
N ARG A 38 -4.62 -6.23 13.56
CA ARG A 38 -4.22 -5.51 14.78
C ARG A 38 -5.37 -4.67 15.30
N ASP A 39 -5.36 -4.40 16.59
CA ASP A 39 -6.33 -3.55 17.26
C ASP A 39 -6.09 -2.04 16.99
N GLN A 40 -7.07 -1.24 17.36
CA GLN A 40 -7.00 0.22 17.24
C GLN A 40 -5.86 0.81 18.10
N LEU A 41 -5.55 0.22 19.25
CA LEU A 41 -4.46 0.67 20.13
C LEU A 41 -3.10 0.50 19.42
N THR A 42 -2.91 -0.56 18.66
CA THR A 42 -1.71 -0.75 17.85
C THR A 42 -1.61 0.33 16.77
N ALA A 43 -2.69 0.62 16.06
CA ALA A 43 -2.73 1.69 15.05
C ALA A 43 -2.41 3.07 15.69
N ALA A 44 -2.98 3.38 16.85
CA ALA A 44 -2.69 4.61 17.61
C ALA A 44 -1.20 4.67 18.04
N THR A 45 -0.62 3.53 18.42
CA THR A 45 0.79 3.46 18.78
C THR A 45 1.71 3.71 17.59
N VAL A 46 1.33 3.28 16.38
CA VAL A 46 2.04 3.55 15.12
C VAL A 46 2.04 5.06 14.83
N VAL A 47 0.89 5.71 14.94
CA VAL A 47 0.78 7.17 14.78
C VAL A 47 1.63 7.91 15.82
N ALA A 48 1.57 7.49 17.08
CA ALA A 48 2.41 8.05 18.16
C ALA A 48 3.92 7.79 17.96
N ALA A 49 4.29 6.82 17.15
CA ALA A 49 5.67 6.59 16.74
C ALA A 49 6.13 7.49 15.57
N GLY A 50 5.21 8.27 14.96
CA GLY A 50 5.49 9.20 13.87
C GLY A 50 5.13 8.68 12.48
N LEU A 51 4.46 7.53 12.36
CA LEU A 51 3.98 6.99 11.08
C LEU A 51 2.48 7.22 10.93
N CYS A 52 2.11 8.18 10.09
CA CYS A 52 0.70 8.53 9.87
C CYS A 52 0.04 7.72 8.76
N ASP A 53 0.80 7.12 7.83
CA ASP A 53 0.26 6.31 6.74
C ASP A 53 0.01 4.89 7.19
N LEU A 54 -1.27 4.52 7.29
CA LEU A 54 -1.72 3.22 7.77
C LEU A 54 -2.40 2.45 6.64
N GLY A 55 -2.08 1.15 6.51
CA GLY A 55 -2.63 0.28 5.47
C GLY A 55 -3.55 -0.79 6.02
N GLU A 56 -4.76 -0.89 5.44
CA GLU A 56 -5.74 -1.92 5.78
C GLU A 56 -6.13 -2.79 4.58
N ASN A 57 -6.28 -4.09 4.88
CA ASN A 57 -6.71 -5.05 3.87
C ASN A 57 -8.23 -5.30 3.89
N TYR A 58 -8.86 -5.09 5.03
CA TYR A 58 -10.26 -5.44 5.27
C TYR A 58 -11.08 -4.19 5.57
N ALA A 59 -12.18 -4.04 4.83
CA ALA A 59 -13.09 -2.90 4.99
C ALA A 59 -13.62 -2.77 6.43
N GLN A 60 -13.92 -3.91 7.07
CA GLN A 60 -14.42 -3.93 8.43
C GLN A 60 -13.40 -3.33 9.41
N GLU A 61 -12.14 -3.78 9.34
CA GLU A 61 -11.08 -3.28 10.21
C GLU A 61 -10.82 -1.79 10.03
N LEU A 62 -10.81 -1.29 8.78
CA LEU A 62 -10.63 0.14 8.53
C LEU A 62 -11.78 0.94 9.13
N LEU A 63 -13.03 0.52 8.94
CA LEU A 63 -14.21 1.21 9.46
C LEU A 63 -14.28 1.22 11.00
N GLU A 64 -13.70 0.23 11.66
CA GLU A 64 -13.60 0.17 13.13
C GLU A 64 -12.50 1.10 13.66
N LYS A 65 -11.36 1.20 12.95
CA LYS A 65 -10.18 1.94 13.42
C LYS A 65 -10.20 3.42 13.05
N ALA A 66 -10.67 3.76 11.85
CA ALA A 66 -10.53 5.11 11.30
C ALA A 66 -11.26 6.20 12.12
N PRO A 67 -12.51 6.01 12.59
CA PRO A 67 -13.23 7.07 13.30
C PRO A 67 -12.56 7.53 14.61
N GLY A 68 -11.78 6.66 15.23
CA GLY A 68 -11.15 6.95 16.53
C GLY A 68 -9.67 7.36 16.43
N LEU A 69 -9.13 7.59 15.23
CA LEU A 69 -7.70 7.84 15.05
C LEU A 69 -7.42 9.08 14.20
N ALA A 70 -7.50 10.23 14.85
CA ALA A 70 -7.15 11.50 14.22
C ALA A 70 -5.66 11.51 13.80
N GLY A 71 -5.37 12.13 12.65
CA GLY A 71 -4.01 12.24 12.11
C GLY A 71 -3.51 11.02 11.32
N ALA A 72 -4.26 9.92 11.27
CA ALA A 72 -3.96 8.80 10.39
C ALA A 72 -4.44 9.07 8.96
N ARG A 73 -3.59 8.77 7.97
CA ARG A 73 -3.94 8.71 6.55
C ARG A 73 -4.13 7.24 6.18
N TRP A 74 -5.37 6.88 5.84
CA TRP A 74 -5.70 5.48 5.60
C TRP A 74 -5.54 5.10 4.15
N HIS A 75 -4.76 4.06 3.90
CA HIS A 75 -4.59 3.44 2.60
C HIS A 75 -5.37 2.12 2.56
N PHE A 76 -6.25 1.96 1.58
CA PHE A 76 -6.86 0.67 1.35
C PHE A 76 -6.00 -0.15 0.39
N ILE A 77 -5.46 -1.27 0.88
CA ILE A 77 -4.46 -2.08 0.16
C ILE A 77 -4.90 -3.53 -0.09
N GLY A 78 -6.10 -3.90 0.37
CA GLY A 78 -6.67 -5.25 0.20
C GLY A 78 -7.52 -5.40 -1.06
N ASN A 79 -8.03 -6.61 -1.32
CA ASN A 79 -8.96 -6.85 -2.41
C ASN A 79 -10.30 -6.17 -2.11
N LEU A 80 -10.58 -5.08 -2.83
CA LEU A 80 -11.72 -4.21 -2.56
C LEU A 80 -12.99 -4.68 -3.30
N GLN A 81 -14.03 -4.98 -2.54
CA GLN A 81 -15.37 -5.18 -3.08
C GLN A 81 -16.04 -3.84 -3.38
N SER A 82 -16.60 -3.67 -4.58
CA SER A 82 -17.17 -2.39 -5.03
C SER A 82 -18.29 -1.87 -4.11
N ASN A 83 -19.09 -2.77 -3.51
CA ASN A 83 -20.16 -2.39 -2.56
C ASN A 83 -19.66 -1.83 -1.21
N LYS A 84 -18.36 -1.94 -0.92
CA LYS A 84 -17.76 -1.39 0.30
C LYS A 84 -17.24 0.04 0.11
N VAL A 85 -17.02 0.48 -1.13
CA VAL A 85 -16.44 1.79 -1.46
C VAL A 85 -17.18 2.92 -0.77
N ARG A 86 -18.52 2.97 -0.89
CA ARG A 86 -19.36 4.03 -0.29
C ARG A 86 -19.07 4.25 1.21
N ARG A 87 -18.88 3.16 1.96
CA ARG A 87 -18.62 3.26 3.42
C ARG A 87 -17.19 3.66 3.73
N LEU A 88 -16.24 3.26 2.88
CA LEU A 88 -14.81 3.54 3.06
C LEU A 88 -14.42 4.94 2.60
N ALA A 89 -15.15 5.51 1.64
CA ALA A 89 -14.81 6.77 0.98
C ALA A 89 -14.51 7.95 1.95
N PRO A 90 -15.23 8.13 3.07
CA PRO A 90 -14.91 9.22 4.01
C PRO A 90 -13.58 9.07 4.76
N HIS A 91 -12.95 7.90 4.68
CA HIS A 91 -11.78 7.55 5.49
C HIS A 91 -10.52 7.30 4.67
N VAL A 92 -10.65 6.92 3.39
CA VAL A 92 -9.49 6.48 2.58
C VAL A 92 -8.84 7.65 1.87
N GLU A 93 -7.57 7.88 2.17
CA GLU A 93 -6.69 8.86 1.53
C GLU A 93 -6.15 8.34 0.18
N LEU A 94 -5.76 7.06 0.12
CA LEU A 94 -5.19 6.44 -1.07
C LEU A 94 -5.73 5.03 -1.29
N TRP A 95 -6.40 4.84 -2.43
CA TRP A 95 -6.90 3.55 -2.89
C TRP A 95 -5.82 2.83 -3.69
N GLN A 96 -5.14 1.83 -3.11
CA GLN A 96 -3.99 1.19 -3.76
C GLN A 96 -4.33 -0.06 -4.56
N SER A 97 -5.56 -0.57 -4.49
CA SER A 97 -5.93 -1.87 -5.07
C SER A 97 -6.98 -1.77 -6.18
N VAL A 98 -6.87 -0.74 -7.02
CA VAL A 98 -7.78 -0.55 -8.16
C VAL A 98 -7.34 -1.42 -9.32
N ASP A 99 -8.16 -2.41 -9.71
CA ASP A 99 -7.78 -3.40 -10.72
C ASP A 99 -8.85 -3.64 -11.82
N ARG A 100 -9.97 -2.92 -11.77
CA ARG A 100 -11.08 -3.11 -12.70
C ARG A 100 -11.99 -1.89 -12.84
N PRO A 101 -12.64 -1.71 -14.01
CA PRO A 101 -13.46 -0.52 -14.30
C PRO A 101 -14.61 -0.30 -13.31
N ARG A 102 -15.28 -1.39 -12.89
CA ARG A 102 -16.40 -1.27 -11.94
C ARG A 102 -15.95 -0.64 -10.62
N LEU A 103 -14.78 -1.02 -10.12
CA LEU A 103 -14.24 -0.47 -8.87
C LEU A 103 -13.86 0.99 -9.05
N LEU A 104 -13.22 1.32 -10.17
CA LEU A 104 -12.84 2.68 -10.51
C LEU A 104 -14.06 3.63 -10.51
N ARG A 105 -15.15 3.25 -11.17
CA ARG A 105 -16.40 4.04 -11.22
C ARG A 105 -17.04 4.21 -9.85
N GLU A 106 -17.02 3.19 -9.01
CA GLU A 106 -17.56 3.30 -7.65
C GLU A 106 -16.72 4.25 -6.79
N ILE A 107 -15.38 4.25 -6.95
CA ILE A 107 -14.51 5.22 -6.26
C ILE A 107 -14.82 6.63 -6.77
N ALA A 108 -14.88 6.86 -8.08
CA ALA A 108 -15.21 8.16 -8.65
C ALA A 108 -16.56 8.70 -8.14
N ARG A 109 -17.56 7.81 -8.02
CA ARG A 109 -18.90 8.17 -7.54
C ARG A 109 -18.92 8.59 -6.06
N HIS A 110 -18.14 7.95 -5.21
CA HIS A 110 -18.24 8.12 -3.75
C HIS A 110 -17.06 8.86 -3.11
N SER A 111 -15.98 9.05 -3.86
CA SER A 111 -14.76 9.77 -3.46
C SER A 111 -14.24 10.58 -4.65
N PRO A 112 -14.98 11.62 -5.11
CA PRO A 112 -14.57 12.45 -6.24
C PRO A 112 -13.18 13.07 -5.98
N GLY A 113 -12.32 13.10 -6.99
CA GLY A 113 -10.96 13.59 -6.85
C GLY A 113 -10.00 12.68 -6.08
N ALA A 114 -10.42 11.45 -5.74
CA ALA A 114 -9.59 10.54 -4.97
C ALA A 114 -8.29 10.17 -5.69
N ARG A 115 -7.23 10.05 -4.90
CA ARG A 115 -5.95 9.46 -5.34
C ARG A 115 -6.06 7.94 -5.40
N ILE A 116 -5.62 7.37 -6.50
CA ILE A 116 -5.64 5.91 -6.70
C ILE A 116 -4.29 5.40 -7.19
N LEU A 117 -3.99 4.13 -6.86
CA LEU A 117 -2.98 3.34 -7.56
C LEU A 117 -3.68 2.19 -8.28
N VAL A 118 -3.27 1.92 -9.51
CA VAL A 118 -3.73 0.75 -10.24
C VAL A 118 -2.89 -0.45 -9.82
N GLN A 119 -3.56 -1.52 -9.39
CA GLN A 119 -2.87 -2.74 -8.97
C GLN A 119 -2.56 -3.62 -10.17
N ILE A 120 -1.26 -3.95 -10.31
CA ILE A 120 -0.73 -4.84 -11.36
C ILE A 120 -0.50 -6.23 -10.77
N ALA A 121 -0.87 -7.25 -11.52
CA ALA A 121 -0.49 -8.64 -11.28
C ALA A 121 0.44 -9.14 -12.39
N ALA A 122 1.56 -9.76 -12.01
CA ALA A 122 2.48 -10.37 -12.98
C ALA A 122 1.82 -11.53 -13.77
N ARG A 123 0.86 -12.18 -13.16
CA ARG A 123 -0.08 -13.15 -13.76
C ARG A 123 -1.35 -13.23 -12.89
N ALA A 124 -2.45 -13.63 -13.49
CA ALA A 124 -3.68 -13.89 -12.74
C ALA A 124 -3.47 -15.02 -11.73
N VAL A 125 -3.84 -14.76 -10.48
CA VAL A 125 -3.83 -15.75 -9.40
C VAL A 125 -5.20 -15.73 -8.72
N PRO A 126 -5.90 -16.86 -8.61
CA PRO A 126 -7.19 -16.92 -7.94
C PRO A 126 -7.13 -16.30 -6.53
N GLY A 127 -8.11 -15.44 -6.21
CA GLY A 127 -8.18 -14.77 -4.91
C GLY A 127 -7.23 -13.59 -4.70
N ARG A 128 -6.31 -13.31 -5.63
CA ARG A 128 -5.48 -12.10 -5.63
C ARG A 128 -6.02 -11.07 -6.62
N GLY A 129 -6.06 -9.81 -6.20
CA GLY A 129 -6.35 -8.68 -7.08
C GLY A 129 -5.19 -8.35 -8.00
N GLY A 130 -5.46 -7.47 -8.95
CA GLY A 130 -4.51 -6.95 -9.91
C GLY A 130 -4.88 -7.28 -11.34
N CYS A 131 -4.59 -6.37 -12.25
CA CYS A 131 -4.84 -6.49 -13.68
C CYS A 131 -3.52 -6.65 -14.46
N ASP A 132 -3.65 -7.01 -15.73
CA ASP A 132 -2.54 -7.03 -16.68
C ASP A 132 -2.15 -5.59 -17.11
N PRO A 133 -0.95 -5.41 -17.73
CA PRO A 133 -0.48 -4.09 -18.15
C PRO A 133 -1.39 -3.37 -19.16
N ALA A 134 -2.05 -4.09 -20.06
CA ALA A 134 -2.95 -3.47 -21.05
C ALA A 134 -4.22 -2.92 -20.37
N THR A 135 -4.77 -3.67 -19.43
CA THR A 135 -5.89 -3.22 -18.60
C THR A 135 -5.48 -2.04 -17.71
N ALA A 136 -4.26 -2.04 -17.16
CA ALA A 136 -3.78 -0.93 -16.34
C ALA A 136 -3.72 0.39 -17.11
N ARG A 137 -3.21 0.40 -18.35
CA ARG A 137 -3.20 1.58 -19.22
C ARG A 137 -4.60 2.16 -19.40
N ARG A 138 -5.58 1.28 -19.66
CA ARG A 138 -6.99 1.70 -19.79
C ARG A 138 -7.56 2.27 -18.50
N LEU A 139 -7.26 1.66 -17.37
CA LEU A 139 -7.72 2.15 -16.06
C LEU A 139 -7.13 3.50 -15.69
N VAL A 140 -5.85 3.73 -16.00
CA VAL A 140 -5.20 5.03 -15.78
C VAL A 140 -5.86 6.12 -16.62
N ALA A 141 -6.12 5.86 -17.90
CA ALA A 141 -6.82 6.80 -18.78
C ALA A 141 -8.26 7.05 -18.28
N GLU A 142 -9.05 5.98 -18.04
CA GLU A 142 -10.42 6.08 -17.52
C GLU A 142 -10.48 6.82 -16.16
N ALA A 143 -9.45 6.71 -15.32
CA ALA A 143 -9.37 7.44 -14.06
C ALA A 143 -9.35 8.95 -14.26
N GLY A 144 -8.54 9.44 -15.20
CA GLY A 144 -8.48 10.86 -15.56
C GLY A 144 -9.82 11.37 -16.07
N ASP A 145 -10.48 10.62 -16.98
CA ASP A 145 -11.79 10.95 -17.53
C ASP A 145 -12.89 11.02 -16.44
N LEU A 146 -12.74 10.22 -15.39
CA LEU A 146 -13.64 10.21 -14.23
C LEU A 146 -13.29 11.24 -13.16
N GLY A 147 -12.30 12.11 -13.38
CA GLY A 147 -11.85 13.12 -12.42
C GLY A 147 -11.15 12.56 -11.19
N LEU A 148 -10.61 11.34 -11.26
CA LEU A 148 -9.74 10.78 -10.25
C LEU A 148 -8.27 11.14 -10.53
N HIS A 149 -7.42 10.99 -9.51
CA HIS A 149 -5.99 11.21 -9.64
C HIS A 149 -5.22 9.88 -9.65
N PRO A 150 -4.88 9.31 -10.82
CA PRO A 150 -4.03 8.14 -10.92
C PRO A 150 -2.60 8.52 -10.49
N ALA A 151 -2.26 8.27 -9.23
CA ALA A 151 -0.99 8.66 -8.65
C ALA A 151 0.14 7.66 -8.93
N GLY A 152 -0.19 6.41 -9.32
CA GLY A 152 0.85 5.40 -9.50
C GLY A 152 0.33 3.99 -9.71
N LEU A 153 1.26 3.05 -9.56
CA LEU A 153 1.01 1.62 -9.63
C LEU A 153 1.30 0.94 -8.30
N MET A 154 0.55 -0.11 -8.01
CA MET A 154 0.79 -1.00 -6.89
C MET A 154 1.02 -2.42 -7.37
N SER A 155 1.96 -3.15 -6.76
CA SER A 155 2.11 -4.58 -7.01
C SER A 155 2.50 -5.34 -5.76
N MET A 156 2.05 -6.59 -5.72
CA MET A 156 2.51 -7.60 -4.76
C MET A 156 3.20 -8.71 -5.55
N ALA A 157 4.51 -8.82 -5.41
CA ALA A 157 5.26 -9.86 -6.07
C ALA A 157 4.76 -11.26 -5.70
N LEU A 158 4.79 -12.16 -6.67
CA LEU A 158 4.59 -13.58 -6.42
C LEU A 158 5.87 -14.15 -5.80
N PRO A 159 5.74 -15.03 -4.80
CA PRO A 159 6.89 -15.70 -4.22
C PRO A 159 7.73 -16.43 -5.29
N GLY A 160 9.04 -16.36 -5.15
CA GLY A 160 9.97 -17.00 -6.06
C GLY A 160 11.43 -16.63 -5.76
N PRO A 161 12.38 -17.12 -6.56
CA PRO A 161 13.77 -16.69 -6.46
C PRO A 161 13.92 -15.17 -6.56
N PRO A 162 14.92 -14.54 -5.92
CA PRO A 162 15.09 -13.09 -5.89
C PRO A 162 15.02 -12.44 -7.29
N GLU A 163 15.64 -13.03 -8.29
CA GLU A 163 15.63 -12.51 -9.66
C GLU A 163 14.23 -12.56 -10.31
N ALA A 164 13.41 -13.54 -9.99
CA ALA A 164 12.02 -13.58 -10.44
C ALA A 164 11.17 -12.48 -9.81
N VAL A 165 11.41 -12.18 -8.54
CA VAL A 165 10.78 -11.06 -7.81
C VAL A 165 11.23 -9.72 -8.40
N ARG A 166 12.55 -9.55 -8.63
CA ARG A 166 13.10 -8.34 -9.28
C ARG A 166 12.47 -8.09 -10.65
N ARG A 167 12.35 -9.13 -11.50
CA ARG A 167 11.71 -8.98 -12.82
C ARG A 167 10.29 -8.45 -12.72
N GLN A 168 9.50 -8.92 -11.74
CA GLN A 168 8.15 -8.41 -11.51
C GLN A 168 8.16 -6.92 -11.14
N PHE A 169 9.05 -6.49 -10.24
CA PHE A 169 9.15 -5.09 -9.85
C PHE A 169 9.64 -4.19 -11.01
N ARG A 170 10.62 -4.66 -11.82
CA ARG A 170 11.05 -3.94 -13.03
C ARG A 170 9.92 -3.73 -14.02
N GLN A 171 9.05 -4.71 -14.21
CA GLN A 171 7.87 -4.58 -15.09
C GLN A 171 6.94 -3.47 -14.59
N VAL A 172 6.69 -3.41 -13.29
CA VAL A 172 5.86 -2.36 -12.69
C VAL A 172 6.53 -0.99 -12.84
N ARG A 173 7.83 -0.90 -12.57
CA ARG A 173 8.60 0.34 -12.76
C ARG A 173 8.52 0.82 -14.21
N SER A 174 8.84 -0.05 -15.18
CA SER A 174 8.81 0.33 -16.59
C SER A 174 7.45 0.82 -17.05
N LEU A 175 6.36 0.19 -16.55
CA LEU A 175 5.00 0.63 -16.86
C LEU A 175 4.67 1.96 -16.17
N ALA A 176 5.13 2.19 -14.94
CA ALA A 176 4.92 3.45 -14.25
C ALA A 176 5.66 4.60 -14.95
N ASP A 177 6.90 4.34 -15.39
CA ASP A 177 7.72 5.30 -16.14
C ASP A 177 7.08 5.63 -17.50
N GLU A 178 6.57 4.62 -18.23
CA GLU A 178 5.82 4.78 -19.49
C GLU A 178 4.57 5.66 -19.32
N LEU A 179 3.87 5.49 -18.20
CA LEU A 179 2.62 6.21 -17.91
C LEU A 179 2.86 7.53 -17.14
N GLU A 180 4.11 7.91 -16.93
CA GLU A 180 4.53 9.11 -16.17
C GLU A 180 3.94 9.15 -14.75
N LEU A 181 3.79 7.97 -14.12
CA LEU A 181 3.19 7.83 -12.80
C LEU A 181 4.28 7.85 -11.71
N PRO A 182 4.23 8.80 -10.76
CA PRO A 182 5.31 8.99 -9.80
C PRO A 182 5.37 7.93 -8.70
N VAL A 183 4.24 7.30 -8.32
CA VAL A 183 4.20 6.38 -7.18
C VAL A 183 4.35 4.92 -7.63
N ARG A 184 5.34 4.25 -7.05
CA ARG A 184 5.60 2.82 -7.23
C ARG A 184 5.48 2.12 -5.88
N SER A 185 4.24 1.70 -5.55
CA SER A 185 3.94 0.98 -4.31
C SER A 185 4.28 -0.50 -4.49
N MET A 186 5.50 -0.87 -4.11
CA MET A 186 6.06 -2.21 -4.20
C MET A 186 6.82 -2.54 -2.92
N GLY A 187 6.91 -3.84 -2.59
CA GLY A 187 7.66 -4.28 -1.42
C GLY A 187 6.81 -4.40 -0.15
N THR A 188 6.97 -5.55 0.47
CA THR A 188 6.40 -5.92 1.76
C THR A 188 7.50 -6.39 2.70
N SER A 189 7.18 -6.84 3.91
CA SER A 189 8.18 -7.24 4.92
C SER A 189 9.22 -8.27 4.44
N GLY A 190 8.93 -9.04 3.40
CA GLY A 190 9.83 -10.10 2.91
C GLY A 190 10.65 -9.73 1.67
N ASP A 191 10.33 -8.63 1.00
CA ASP A 191 10.89 -8.30 -0.30
C ASP A 191 11.14 -6.80 -0.53
N PHE A 192 11.00 -5.96 0.51
CA PHE A 192 11.10 -4.51 0.36
C PHE A 192 12.48 -4.03 -0.09
N THR A 193 13.56 -4.67 0.33
CA THR A 193 14.92 -4.31 -0.12
C THR A 193 15.09 -4.56 -1.62
N LEU A 194 14.53 -5.67 -2.14
CA LEU A 194 14.49 -5.94 -3.57
C LEU A 194 13.61 -4.92 -4.32
N ALA A 195 12.49 -4.51 -3.70
CA ALA A 195 11.61 -3.50 -4.27
C ALA A 195 12.32 -2.13 -4.36
N VAL A 196 13.08 -1.75 -3.32
CA VAL A 196 13.86 -0.50 -3.30
C VAL A 196 14.91 -0.49 -4.43
N THR A 197 15.69 -1.56 -4.59
CA THR A 197 16.66 -1.66 -5.71
C THR A 197 16.01 -1.57 -7.08
N GLU A 198 14.73 -1.93 -7.21
CA GLU A 198 13.99 -1.83 -8.45
C GLU A 198 13.13 -0.56 -8.55
N GLY A 199 13.35 0.42 -7.65
CA GLY A 199 12.79 1.76 -7.74
C GLY A 199 11.45 1.95 -7.03
N ALA A 200 11.10 1.12 -6.04
CA ALA A 200 9.97 1.41 -5.15
C ALA A 200 10.19 2.71 -4.38
N ASN A 201 9.15 3.52 -4.25
CA ASN A 201 9.15 4.73 -3.43
C ASN A 201 8.00 4.78 -2.41
N LEU A 202 7.18 3.71 -2.35
CA LEU A 202 6.20 3.48 -1.31
C LEU A 202 6.24 2.00 -0.91
N LEU A 203 6.54 1.73 0.38
CA LEU A 203 6.63 0.40 0.96
C LEU A 203 5.43 0.12 1.87
N ARG A 204 4.98 -1.16 1.90
CA ARG A 204 3.86 -1.59 2.76
C ARG A 204 4.36 -2.60 3.78
N LEU A 205 4.70 -2.13 4.98
CA LEU A 205 5.42 -2.91 5.98
C LEU A 205 4.51 -3.26 7.17
N GLY A 206 4.36 -4.55 7.41
CA GLY A 206 3.62 -5.08 8.56
C GLY A 206 4.57 -5.74 9.56
N ARG A 207 4.89 -7.02 9.37
CA ARG A 207 5.65 -7.86 10.31
C ARG A 207 7.02 -7.29 10.69
N VAL A 208 7.77 -6.80 9.73
CA VAL A 208 9.10 -6.23 9.99
C VAL A 208 9.01 -4.98 10.90
N LEU A 209 7.94 -4.21 10.81
CA LEU A 209 7.72 -3.00 11.57
C LEU A 209 7.02 -3.27 12.92
N LEU A 210 5.98 -4.12 12.94
CA LEU A 210 5.09 -4.30 14.08
C LEU A 210 5.29 -5.64 14.83
N GLY A 211 6.17 -6.52 14.32
CA GLY A 211 6.31 -7.89 14.80
C GLY A 211 5.17 -8.80 14.34
N ASP A 212 5.18 -10.05 14.78
CA ASP A 212 4.09 -10.98 14.49
C ASP A 212 2.84 -10.69 15.32
N PRO A 213 1.63 -10.83 14.75
CA PRO A 213 0.39 -10.59 15.49
C PRO A 213 0.24 -11.46 16.75
N ALA A 214 0.66 -12.72 16.69
CA ALA A 214 0.58 -13.67 17.79
C ALA A 214 1.49 -13.34 18.99
N ALA A 215 2.57 -12.58 18.80
CA ALA A 215 3.48 -12.19 19.87
C ALA A 215 2.97 -11.02 20.73
N ALA A 216 1.83 -10.44 20.41
CA ALA A 216 1.28 -9.26 21.09
C ALA A 216 0.29 -9.62 22.23
N LEU A 217 0.03 -10.91 22.46
CA LEU A 217 -0.92 -11.42 23.47
C LEU A 217 -0.24 -12.03 24.71
N GLY A 218 1.06 -11.81 24.88
CA GLY A 218 1.84 -12.23 26.05
C GLY A 218 2.29 -11.05 26.92
#